data_ff76065089cba6716fd17e88b17bd4ee
#
_entry.id   ff76065089cba6716fd17e88b17bd4ee
#
_cell.length_a   1.000
_cell.length_b   1.000
_cell.length_c   1.000
_cell.angle_alpha   90.00
_cell.angle_beta   90.00
_cell.angle_gamma   90.00
#
_symmetry.space_group_name_H-M   'P 1'
#
loop_
_entity.id
_entity.type
_entity.pdbx_description
1 polymer ?
#
loop_
_entity_poly.entity_id
_entity_poly.type
_entity_poly.pdbx_seq_one_letter_code
_entity_poly.pdbx_strand_id
1 'polypeptide(L)'
;MSTTTIITTTILVLGGLFVWLGLPMLLRTLGLHPHYSGPVYSLPGKRALVLTTSQATLGEGGKATGVFGSELTAPYYAFLDAGMQVDIASIKGGAIPIEPDSFLWLLAAPSDKRYLKDPQARAKVQASLPLDTLELGQYDIVFLAGGWGAAYDLGTSARLGEQITQAWAAGRVIGGVCHGPLGLLLAKDVTGAPLVQGKHLTAVTDRQVKQLGITQTPQHPERELRAAGALFESRSALLDPFANHTTIDGRLVTGQNQNAGVETAQTMLRVAGGMPRP
;
A
#
# COMPACT_ATOMS: atom_id res chain seq x y z
N MET A 1 -15.50 50.70 6.28
CA MET A 1 -14.45 49.97 5.55
C MET A 1 -14.34 50.51 4.14
N SER A 2 -13.12 50.74 3.62
CA SER A 2 -12.98 51.19 2.25
C SER A 2 -13.34 50.07 1.27
N THR A 3 -13.77 50.47 0.05
CA THR A 3 -14.06 49.50 -1.03
C THR A 3 -12.88 48.58 -1.30
N THR A 4 -11.65 49.09 -1.23
CA THR A 4 -10.42 48.35 -1.36
C THR A 4 -10.25 47.27 -0.28
N THR A 5 -10.58 47.62 0.99
CA THR A 5 -10.51 46.63 2.10
C THR A 5 -11.49 45.50 1.89
N ILE A 6 -12.71 45.78 1.43
CA ILE A 6 -13.73 44.76 1.16
C ILE A 6 -13.28 43.84 0.05
N ILE A 7 -12.78 44.38 -1.09
CA ILE A 7 -12.30 43.58 -2.21
C ILE A 7 -11.14 42.67 -1.78
N THR A 8 -10.16 43.23 -1.07
CA THR A 8 -8.99 42.41 -0.62
C THR A 8 -9.42 41.29 0.33
N THR A 9 -10.31 41.58 1.30
CA THR A 9 -10.82 40.56 2.21
C THR A 9 -11.61 39.49 1.46
N THR A 10 -12.43 39.86 0.49
CA THR A 10 -13.19 38.91 -0.33
C THR A 10 -12.28 38.00 -1.13
N ILE A 11 -11.21 38.50 -1.76
CA ILE A 11 -10.24 37.73 -2.51
C ILE A 11 -9.52 36.74 -1.58
N LEU A 12 -9.09 37.16 -0.41
CA LEU A 12 -8.44 36.30 0.57
C LEU A 12 -9.35 35.19 1.07
N VAL A 13 -10.62 35.48 1.35
CA VAL A 13 -11.62 34.50 1.78
C VAL A 13 -11.92 33.50 0.66
N LEU A 14 -12.14 33.96 -0.58
CA LEU A 14 -12.41 33.08 -1.72
C LEU A 14 -11.17 32.23 -2.05
N GLY A 15 -9.96 32.81 -2.00
CA GLY A 15 -8.70 32.07 -2.15
C GLY A 15 -8.52 31.01 -1.08
N GLY A 16 -8.80 31.35 0.18
CA GLY A 16 -8.77 30.40 1.29
C GLY A 16 -9.79 29.26 1.12
N LEU A 17 -11.02 29.59 0.71
CA LEU A 17 -12.05 28.57 0.41
C LEU A 17 -11.65 27.67 -0.77
N PHE A 18 -11.08 28.25 -1.82
CA PHE A 18 -10.58 27.46 -2.94
C PHE A 18 -9.47 26.49 -2.51
N VAL A 19 -8.50 26.95 -1.75
CA VAL A 19 -7.42 26.09 -1.24
C VAL A 19 -8.00 24.99 -0.35
N TRP A 20 -8.94 25.34 0.54
CA TRP A 20 -9.46 24.39 1.54
C TRP A 20 -10.47 23.38 0.98
N LEU A 21 -11.32 23.77 0.02
CA LEU A 21 -12.39 22.94 -0.55
C LEU A 21 -12.12 22.55 -2.00
N GLY A 22 -11.66 23.47 -2.82
CA GLY A 22 -11.50 23.29 -4.26
C GLY A 22 -10.29 22.43 -4.61
N LEU A 23 -9.14 22.63 -3.95
CA LEU A 23 -7.93 21.89 -4.25
C LEU A 23 -8.06 20.38 -3.95
N PRO A 24 -8.60 19.94 -2.80
CA PRO A 24 -8.85 18.52 -2.57
C PRO A 24 -9.83 17.91 -3.60
N MET A 25 -10.84 18.66 -3.99
CA MET A 25 -11.80 18.21 -5.00
C MET A 25 -11.13 18.07 -6.37
N LEU A 26 -10.30 19.02 -6.76
CA LEU A 26 -9.51 18.96 -7.99
C LEU A 26 -8.56 17.75 -7.99
N LEU A 27 -7.82 17.50 -6.91
CA LEU A 27 -6.92 16.35 -6.83
C LEU A 27 -7.67 15.01 -6.93
N ARG A 28 -8.86 14.92 -6.34
CA ARG A 28 -9.71 13.74 -6.48
C ARG A 28 -10.19 13.54 -7.92
N THR A 29 -10.57 14.61 -8.63
CA THR A 29 -10.95 14.50 -10.05
C THR A 29 -9.77 14.12 -10.94
N LEU A 30 -8.54 14.47 -10.52
CA LEU A 30 -7.29 14.04 -11.17
C LEU A 30 -6.87 12.61 -10.82
N GLY A 31 -7.58 11.94 -9.90
CA GLY A 31 -7.38 10.54 -9.57
C GLY A 31 -6.75 10.26 -8.19
N LEU A 32 -6.62 11.26 -7.31
CA LEU A 32 -6.18 11.02 -5.93
C LEU A 32 -7.29 10.30 -5.15
N HIS A 33 -6.97 9.13 -4.58
CA HIS A 33 -7.90 8.25 -3.85
C HIS A 33 -9.19 8.00 -4.63
N PRO A 34 -9.12 7.30 -5.78
CA PRO A 34 -10.29 7.01 -6.59
C PRO A 34 -11.33 6.25 -5.78
N HIS A 35 -12.60 6.58 -6.00
CA HIS A 35 -13.68 5.85 -5.38
C HIS A 35 -13.75 4.44 -5.98
N TYR A 36 -13.66 3.42 -5.13
CA TYR A 36 -13.87 2.05 -5.56
C TYR A 36 -15.38 1.80 -5.76
N SER A 37 -15.78 1.48 -6.98
CA SER A 37 -17.16 1.20 -7.36
C SER A 37 -17.42 -0.27 -7.71
N GLY A 38 -16.39 -1.12 -7.54
CA GLY A 38 -16.50 -2.55 -7.80
C GLY A 38 -17.24 -3.31 -6.69
N PRO A 39 -17.41 -4.63 -6.86
CA PRO A 39 -18.05 -5.48 -5.86
C PRO A 39 -17.28 -5.50 -4.54
N VAL A 40 -18.02 -5.50 -3.44
CA VAL A 40 -17.48 -5.67 -2.08
C VAL A 40 -17.71 -7.12 -1.65
N TYR A 41 -16.64 -7.74 -1.14
CA TYR A 41 -16.65 -9.15 -0.77
C TYR A 41 -16.59 -9.31 0.74
N SER A 42 -17.18 -10.42 1.24
CA SER A 42 -17.19 -10.79 2.67
C SER A 42 -16.53 -12.15 2.84
N LEU A 43 -15.66 -12.27 3.86
CA LEU A 43 -14.92 -13.48 4.20
C LEU A 43 -14.84 -13.66 5.73
N PRO A 44 -15.99 -13.84 6.42
CA PRO A 44 -16.01 -13.98 7.86
C PRO A 44 -15.25 -15.23 8.32
N GLY A 45 -14.57 -15.10 9.46
CA GLY A 45 -13.82 -16.20 10.07
C GLY A 45 -12.47 -16.50 9.43
N LYS A 46 -12.09 -15.79 8.33
CA LYS A 46 -10.79 -15.87 7.69
C LYS A 46 -9.81 -14.88 8.31
N ARG A 47 -8.51 -15.09 8.09
CA ARG A 47 -7.45 -14.27 8.66
C ARG A 47 -6.68 -13.52 7.55
N ALA A 48 -6.44 -12.22 7.77
CA ALA A 48 -5.59 -11.41 6.93
C ALA A 48 -4.43 -10.82 7.73
N LEU A 49 -3.28 -10.68 7.09
CA LEU A 49 -2.12 -9.97 7.61
C LEU A 49 -1.83 -8.77 6.73
N VAL A 50 -1.64 -7.60 7.33
CA VAL A 50 -1.04 -6.44 6.68
C VAL A 50 0.37 -6.27 7.24
N LEU A 51 1.39 -6.50 6.40
CA LEU A 51 2.78 -6.45 6.77
C LEU A 51 3.44 -5.21 6.16
N THR A 52 4.23 -4.50 6.96
CA THR A 52 4.88 -3.25 6.59
C THR A 52 6.38 -3.25 6.89
N THR A 53 7.03 -2.17 6.46
CA THR A 53 8.41 -1.84 6.81
C THR A 53 8.58 -1.52 8.31
N SER A 54 9.79 -1.69 8.81
CA SER A 54 10.25 -1.12 10.09
C SER A 54 11.27 0.03 9.89
N GLN A 55 11.53 0.43 8.65
CA GLN A 55 12.47 1.51 8.34
C GLN A 55 11.83 2.87 8.58
N ALA A 56 12.45 3.68 9.43
CA ALA A 56 11.93 4.96 9.88
C ALA A 56 12.58 6.18 9.21
N THR A 57 13.70 6.00 8.47
CA THR A 57 14.44 7.09 7.84
C THR A 57 14.89 6.73 6.43
N LEU A 58 14.99 7.72 5.56
CA LEU A 58 15.61 7.58 4.24
C LEU A 58 17.14 7.65 4.41
N GLY A 59 17.81 6.49 4.38
CA GLY A 59 19.23 6.38 4.67
C GLY A 59 19.59 6.66 6.14
N GLU A 60 20.89 6.77 6.42
CA GLU A 60 21.39 7.11 7.76
C GLU A 60 21.17 8.60 8.06
N GLY A 61 20.41 8.90 9.11
CA GLY A 61 20.13 10.29 9.54
C GLY A 61 19.28 11.11 8.57
N GLY A 62 18.64 10.45 7.60
CA GLY A 62 17.81 11.09 6.58
C GLY A 62 16.42 11.53 7.05
N LYS A 63 15.60 12.01 6.12
CA LYS A 63 14.21 12.40 6.35
C LYS A 63 13.41 11.23 6.93
N ALA A 64 12.51 11.51 7.87
CA ALA A 64 11.58 10.52 8.39
C ALA A 64 10.74 9.90 7.26
N THR A 65 10.53 8.60 7.34
CA THR A 65 9.78 7.80 6.38
C THR A 65 9.06 6.64 7.07
N GLY A 66 8.48 5.72 6.31
CA GLY A 66 7.82 4.54 6.81
C GLY A 66 6.87 3.96 5.77
N VAL A 67 5.79 3.32 6.26
CA VAL A 67 4.66 2.93 5.42
C VAL A 67 3.85 4.17 5.02
N PHE A 68 3.36 4.22 3.79
CA PHE A 68 2.42 5.27 3.40
C PHE A 68 1.04 4.98 4.01
N GLY A 69 0.45 5.95 4.74
CA GLY A 69 -0.73 5.74 5.59
C GLY A 69 -1.84 4.93 4.92
N SER A 70 -2.32 5.34 3.74
CA SER A 70 -3.41 4.66 3.05
C SER A 70 -3.04 3.27 2.51
N GLU A 71 -1.76 2.95 2.34
CA GLU A 71 -1.33 1.62 1.93
C GLU A 71 -1.41 0.58 3.07
N LEU A 72 -1.41 1.06 4.32
CA LEU A 72 -1.71 0.28 5.52
C LEU A 72 -3.23 0.28 5.82
N THR A 73 -3.83 1.48 5.86
CA THR A 73 -5.18 1.65 6.40
C THR A 73 -6.28 1.17 5.45
N ALA A 74 -6.11 1.34 4.13
CA ALA A 74 -7.12 0.91 3.16
C ALA A 74 -7.31 -0.62 3.14
N PRO A 75 -6.26 -1.46 2.99
CA PRO A 75 -6.42 -2.90 3.07
C PRO A 75 -6.84 -3.38 4.45
N TYR A 76 -6.32 -2.78 5.53
CA TYR A 76 -6.72 -3.13 6.89
C TYR A 76 -8.24 -3.02 7.07
N TYR A 77 -8.82 -1.89 6.69
CA TYR A 77 -10.27 -1.71 6.83
C TYR A 77 -11.07 -2.51 5.79
N ALA A 78 -10.56 -2.70 4.57
CA ALA A 78 -11.22 -3.56 3.59
C ALA A 78 -11.37 -5.00 4.11
N PHE A 79 -10.34 -5.56 4.73
CA PHE A 79 -10.37 -6.90 5.33
C PHE A 79 -11.22 -6.94 6.61
N LEU A 80 -11.11 -5.92 7.46
CA LEU A 80 -11.91 -5.83 8.68
C LEU A 80 -13.41 -5.75 8.36
N ASP A 81 -13.79 -4.91 7.40
CA ASP A 81 -15.17 -4.73 6.96
C ASP A 81 -15.71 -5.98 6.21
N ALA A 82 -14.82 -6.80 5.64
CA ALA A 82 -15.15 -8.12 5.10
C ALA A 82 -15.41 -9.20 6.19
N GLY A 83 -15.29 -8.86 7.47
CA GLY A 83 -15.48 -9.77 8.60
C GLY A 83 -14.29 -10.67 8.91
N MET A 84 -13.10 -10.36 8.38
CA MET A 84 -11.87 -11.10 8.68
C MET A 84 -11.27 -10.70 10.02
N GLN A 85 -10.49 -11.60 10.60
CA GLN A 85 -9.54 -11.27 11.66
C GLN A 85 -8.29 -10.67 11.01
N VAL A 86 -7.93 -9.43 11.38
CA VAL A 86 -6.82 -8.70 10.75
C VAL A 86 -5.72 -8.43 11.75
N ASP A 87 -4.53 -8.96 11.46
CA ASP A 87 -3.32 -8.65 12.18
C ASP A 87 -2.47 -7.62 11.41
N ILE A 88 -1.69 -6.85 12.15
CA ILE A 88 -0.72 -5.89 11.61
C ILE A 88 0.66 -6.30 12.09
N ALA A 89 1.61 -6.40 11.16
CA ALA A 89 2.98 -6.75 11.44
C ALA A 89 3.96 -5.79 10.75
N SER A 90 5.18 -5.77 11.24
CA SER A 90 6.31 -5.16 10.55
C SER A 90 7.55 -6.07 10.64
N ILE A 91 8.58 -5.78 9.86
CA ILE A 91 9.79 -6.60 9.83
C ILE A 91 10.34 -6.85 11.24
N LYS A 92 10.42 -5.81 12.08
CA LYS A 92 10.98 -5.90 13.45
C LYS A 92 9.93 -5.93 14.55
N GLY A 93 8.66 -5.69 14.22
CA GLY A 93 7.60 -5.46 15.23
C GLY A 93 7.70 -4.10 15.93
N GLY A 94 6.82 -3.90 16.90
CA GLY A 94 6.73 -2.63 17.64
C GLY A 94 6.02 -1.52 16.88
N ALA A 95 6.38 -0.27 17.18
CA ALA A 95 5.76 0.88 16.53
C ALA A 95 6.13 0.96 15.04
N ILE A 96 5.12 0.93 14.18
CA ILE A 96 5.31 1.07 12.73
C ILE A 96 5.61 2.53 12.41
N PRO A 97 6.73 2.83 11.72
CA PRO A 97 6.97 4.16 11.20
C PRO A 97 6.00 4.46 10.05
N ILE A 98 5.34 5.61 10.11
CA ILE A 98 4.42 6.07 9.06
C ILE A 98 5.01 7.28 8.38
N GLU A 99 4.95 7.33 7.06
CA GLU A 99 5.36 8.48 6.26
C GLU A 99 4.60 9.73 6.70
N PRO A 100 5.28 10.76 7.26
CA PRO A 100 4.59 11.91 7.86
C PRO A 100 3.66 12.65 6.90
N ASP A 101 4.06 12.74 5.62
CA ASP A 101 3.30 13.45 4.59
C ASP A 101 1.98 12.75 4.24
N SER A 102 1.84 11.45 4.53
CA SER A 102 0.64 10.67 4.18
C SER A 102 -0.63 11.12 4.92
N PHE A 103 -0.49 11.73 6.11
CA PHE A 103 -1.61 12.24 6.89
C PHE A 103 -1.88 13.73 6.71
N LEU A 104 -1.16 14.39 5.82
CA LEU A 104 -1.50 15.77 5.46
C LEU A 104 -2.94 15.83 4.96
N TRP A 105 -3.68 16.87 5.39
CA TRP A 105 -5.11 17.04 5.12
C TRP A 105 -5.49 16.87 3.64
N LEU A 106 -4.57 17.21 2.75
CA LEU A 106 -4.72 17.14 1.30
C LEU A 106 -4.53 15.71 0.77
N LEU A 107 -3.64 14.92 1.41
CA LEU A 107 -3.23 13.59 0.96
C LEU A 107 -3.90 12.44 1.74
N ALA A 108 -4.52 12.74 2.89
CA ALA A 108 -5.11 11.72 3.74
C ALA A 108 -6.36 11.09 3.09
N ALA A 109 -6.32 9.79 2.90
CA ALA A 109 -7.42 8.99 2.38
C ALA A 109 -8.59 8.89 3.40
N PRO A 110 -9.80 8.49 2.97
CA PRO A 110 -10.90 8.18 3.89
C PRO A 110 -10.52 7.15 4.96
N SER A 111 -9.76 6.13 4.61
CA SER A 111 -9.26 5.10 5.54
C SER A 111 -8.30 5.68 6.58
N ASP A 112 -7.45 6.65 6.21
CA ASP A 112 -6.55 7.33 7.14
C ASP A 112 -7.33 8.15 8.17
N LYS A 113 -8.38 8.84 7.72
CA LYS A 113 -9.29 9.59 8.60
C LYS A 113 -10.04 8.69 9.58
N ARG A 114 -10.39 7.45 9.15
CA ARG A 114 -10.96 6.43 10.03
C ARG A 114 -9.93 5.96 11.05
N TYR A 115 -8.71 5.64 10.60
CA TYR A 115 -7.59 5.21 11.44
C TYR A 115 -7.26 6.23 12.55
N LEU A 116 -7.20 7.50 12.23
CA LEU A 116 -6.92 8.56 13.22
C LEU A 116 -7.94 8.61 14.37
N LYS A 117 -9.16 8.07 14.15
CA LYS A 117 -10.25 8.02 15.14
C LYS A 117 -10.42 6.63 15.77
N ASP A 118 -9.65 5.62 15.30
CA ASP A 118 -9.77 4.22 15.75
C ASP A 118 -8.65 3.88 16.75
N PRO A 119 -8.94 3.84 18.07
CA PRO A 119 -7.92 3.53 19.07
C PRO A 119 -7.40 2.09 18.97
N GLN A 120 -8.23 1.14 18.49
CA GLN A 120 -7.82 -0.26 18.37
C GLN A 120 -6.82 -0.44 17.22
N ALA A 121 -7.08 0.13 16.05
CA ALA A 121 -6.17 0.12 14.92
C ALA A 121 -4.85 0.83 15.27
N ARG A 122 -4.93 1.97 15.96
CA ARG A 122 -3.74 2.70 16.43
C ARG A 122 -2.91 1.88 17.42
N ALA A 123 -3.54 1.16 18.35
CA ALA A 123 -2.82 0.28 19.27
C ALA A 123 -2.09 -0.84 18.54
N LYS A 124 -2.72 -1.48 17.52
CA LYS A 124 -2.06 -2.49 16.67
C LYS A 124 -0.86 -1.93 15.91
N VAL A 125 -0.93 -0.69 15.43
CA VAL A 125 0.18 -0.04 14.72
C VAL A 125 1.31 0.35 15.67
N GLN A 126 1.00 0.73 16.91
CA GLN A 126 2.01 1.04 17.93
C GLN A 126 2.70 -0.21 18.51
N ALA A 127 2.04 -1.36 18.43
CA ALA A 127 2.53 -2.65 18.92
C ALA A 127 2.35 -3.74 17.86
N SER A 128 2.89 -3.49 16.66
CA SER A 128 2.80 -4.46 15.56
C SER A 128 3.56 -5.75 15.88
N LEU A 129 3.09 -6.86 15.31
CA LEU A 129 3.73 -8.16 15.49
C LEU A 129 5.07 -8.20 14.73
N PRO A 130 6.14 -8.72 15.33
CA PRO A 130 7.40 -8.94 14.61
C PRO A 130 7.26 -10.13 13.65
N LEU A 131 7.77 -9.98 12.42
CA LEU A 131 7.74 -11.02 11.39
C LEU A 131 8.29 -12.37 11.89
N ASP A 132 9.33 -12.35 12.72
CA ASP A 132 9.99 -13.55 13.22
C ASP A 132 9.10 -14.44 14.08
N THR A 133 8.03 -13.89 14.65
CA THR A 133 7.07 -14.62 15.49
C THR A 133 5.87 -15.16 14.70
N LEU A 134 5.83 -14.92 13.39
CA LEU A 134 4.68 -15.26 12.57
C LEU A 134 4.96 -16.46 11.65
N GLU A 135 3.88 -17.16 11.34
CA GLU A 135 3.80 -18.16 10.27
C GLU A 135 2.78 -17.67 9.23
N LEU A 136 3.27 -17.09 8.13
CA LEU A 136 2.42 -16.47 7.13
C LEU A 136 1.49 -17.47 6.42
N GLY A 137 1.84 -18.75 6.42
CA GLY A 137 0.99 -19.83 5.91
C GLY A 137 -0.34 -20.00 6.67
N GLN A 138 -0.48 -19.43 7.86
CA GLN A 138 -1.72 -19.47 8.65
C GLN A 138 -2.72 -18.38 8.29
N TYR A 139 -2.32 -17.39 7.48
CA TYR A 139 -3.21 -16.33 7.00
C TYR A 139 -3.77 -16.69 5.63
N ASP A 140 -5.06 -16.44 5.41
CA ASP A 140 -5.68 -16.64 4.09
C ASP A 140 -5.23 -15.57 3.09
N ILE A 141 -4.93 -14.36 3.60
CA ILE A 141 -4.42 -13.22 2.83
C ILE A 141 -3.18 -12.64 3.51
N VAL A 142 -2.11 -12.43 2.74
CA VAL A 142 -0.91 -11.67 3.16
C VAL A 142 -0.77 -10.46 2.26
N PHE A 143 -0.98 -9.27 2.81
CA PHE A 143 -0.88 -7.99 2.12
C PHE A 143 0.40 -7.26 2.52
N LEU A 144 1.24 -6.93 1.56
CA LEU A 144 2.48 -6.18 1.74
C LEU A 144 2.21 -4.69 1.45
N ALA A 145 2.18 -3.88 2.49
CA ALA A 145 2.01 -2.44 2.39
C ALA A 145 3.35 -1.78 2.00
N GLY A 146 3.29 -0.81 1.11
CA GLY A 146 4.49 -0.12 0.65
C GLY A 146 4.83 1.12 1.49
N GLY A 147 5.15 2.21 0.82
CA GLY A 147 5.79 3.39 1.39
C GLY A 147 7.32 3.34 1.17
N TRP A 148 8.01 4.47 1.36
CA TRP A 148 9.43 4.57 1.01
C TRP A 148 10.33 3.70 1.89
N GLY A 149 9.93 3.48 3.15
CA GLY A 149 10.65 2.59 4.07
C GLY A 149 10.77 1.16 3.54
N ALA A 150 9.76 0.67 2.83
CA ALA A 150 9.73 -0.68 2.26
C ALA A 150 10.87 -0.97 1.27
N ALA A 151 11.42 0.08 0.63
CA ALA A 151 12.57 -0.05 -0.27
C ALA A 151 13.88 -0.44 0.45
N TYR A 152 13.92 -0.34 1.78
CA TYR A 152 15.10 -0.62 2.59
C TYR A 152 15.12 -2.02 3.18
N ASP A 153 13.96 -2.57 3.53
CA ASP A 153 13.89 -3.79 4.32
C ASP A 153 13.02 -4.92 3.74
N LEU A 154 11.95 -4.64 2.98
CA LEU A 154 11.10 -5.72 2.49
C LEU A 154 11.81 -6.61 1.45
N GLY A 155 12.47 -6.00 0.46
CA GLY A 155 13.13 -6.75 -0.62
C GLY A 155 14.42 -7.44 -0.22
N THR A 156 14.98 -7.13 0.95
CA THR A 156 16.24 -7.70 1.47
C THR A 156 16.04 -8.66 2.63
N SER A 157 14.81 -8.78 3.16
CA SER A 157 14.50 -9.67 4.27
C SER A 157 14.44 -11.14 3.82
N ALA A 158 15.49 -11.91 4.09
CA ALA A 158 15.50 -13.35 3.84
C ALA A 158 14.35 -14.06 4.57
N ARG A 159 14.06 -13.64 5.83
CA ARG A 159 12.97 -14.19 6.62
C ARG A 159 11.59 -13.94 5.96
N LEU A 160 11.37 -12.76 5.37
CA LEU A 160 10.14 -12.50 4.63
C LEU A 160 10.04 -13.40 3.39
N GLY A 161 11.13 -13.56 2.64
CA GLY A 161 11.19 -14.45 1.49
C GLY A 161 10.83 -15.89 1.84
N GLU A 162 11.37 -16.44 2.95
CA GLU A 162 11.03 -17.78 3.47
C GLU A 162 9.54 -17.89 3.82
N GLN A 163 9.02 -16.93 4.58
CA GLN A 163 7.64 -16.92 5.03
C GLN A 163 6.65 -16.78 3.86
N ILE A 164 6.95 -15.94 2.86
CA ILE A 164 6.14 -15.83 1.64
C ILE A 164 6.18 -17.14 0.85
N THR A 165 7.34 -17.79 0.75
CA THR A 165 7.49 -19.12 0.10
C THR A 165 6.56 -20.14 0.76
N GLN A 166 6.56 -20.21 2.09
CA GLN A 166 5.69 -21.12 2.85
C GLN A 166 4.20 -20.79 2.66
N ALA A 167 3.84 -19.50 2.69
CA ALA A 167 2.46 -19.05 2.44
C ALA A 167 2.01 -19.39 1.02
N TRP A 168 2.89 -19.22 0.03
CA TRP A 168 2.61 -19.59 -1.35
C TRP A 168 2.38 -21.10 -1.50
N ALA A 169 3.25 -21.92 -0.91
CA ALA A 169 3.10 -23.37 -0.90
C ALA A 169 1.81 -23.82 -0.20
N ALA A 170 1.40 -23.10 0.87
CA ALA A 170 0.13 -23.34 1.59
C ALA A 170 -1.13 -22.86 0.85
N GLY A 171 -0.97 -22.33 -0.38
CA GLY A 171 -2.13 -21.91 -1.19
C GLY A 171 -2.70 -20.55 -0.84
N ARG A 172 -1.97 -19.69 -0.12
CA ARG A 172 -2.47 -18.39 0.35
C ARG A 172 -2.48 -17.34 -0.75
N VAL A 173 -3.35 -16.34 -0.60
CA VAL A 173 -3.39 -15.16 -1.49
C VAL A 173 -2.38 -14.15 -0.99
N ILE A 174 -1.45 -13.76 -1.86
CA ILE A 174 -0.33 -12.88 -1.51
C ILE A 174 -0.32 -11.70 -2.48
N GLY A 175 0.08 -10.54 -1.99
CA GLY A 175 0.25 -9.36 -2.83
C GLY A 175 0.52 -8.12 -2.02
N GLY A 176 0.30 -6.97 -2.65
CA GLY A 176 0.55 -5.68 -2.01
C GLY A 176 0.54 -4.55 -3.02
N VAL A 177 0.89 -3.36 -2.58
CA VAL A 177 0.87 -2.15 -3.42
C VAL A 177 2.17 -1.37 -3.32
N CYS A 178 2.43 -0.52 -4.32
CA CYS A 178 3.53 0.45 -4.32
C CYS A 178 4.91 -0.22 -4.17
N HIS A 179 5.62 0.01 -3.07
CA HIS A 179 6.88 -0.68 -2.74
C HIS A 179 6.67 -2.06 -2.10
N GLY A 180 5.46 -2.38 -1.64
CA GLY A 180 5.16 -3.66 -0.98
C GLY A 180 5.59 -4.90 -1.77
N PRO A 181 5.37 -4.98 -3.11
CA PRO A 181 5.79 -6.10 -3.93
C PRO A 181 7.29 -6.41 -3.92
N LEU A 182 8.16 -5.51 -3.43
CA LEU A 182 9.58 -5.83 -3.18
C LEU A 182 9.74 -7.03 -2.23
N GLY A 183 8.82 -7.20 -1.27
CA GLY A 183 8.84 -8.36 -0.36
C GLY A 183 8.69 -9.72 -1.03
N LEU A 184 8.35 -9.76 -2.33
CA LEU A 184 8.25 -11.00 -3.12
C LEU A 184 9.59 -11.45 -3.72
N LEU A 185 10.62 -10.57 -3.74
CA LEU A 185 11.86 -10.80 -4.49
C LEU A 185 12.63 -12.04 -4.05
N LEU A 186 12.67 -12.32 -2.75
CA LEU A 186 13.39 -13.45 -2.19
C LEU A 186 12.53 -14.72 -2.03
N ALA A 187 11.23 -14.61 -2.34
CA ALA A 187 10.32 -15.75 -2.27
C ALA A 187 10.50 -16.68 -3.47
N LYS A 188 10.21 -17.98 -3.24
CA LYS A 188 10.28 -19.02 -4.24
C LYS A 188 8.92 -19.67 -4.48
N ASP A 189 8.72 -20.18 -5.66
CA ASP A 189 7.58 -21.03 -5.98
C ASP A 189 7.81 -22.49 -5.52
N VAL A 190 6.86 -23.36 -5.81
CA VAL A 190 6.94 -24.80 -5.45
C VAL A 190 8.04 -25.56 -6.18
N THR A 191 8.62 -25.02 -7.24
CA THR A 191 9.74 -25.60 -8.00
C THR A 191 11.09 -25.11 -7.48
N GLY A 192 11.11 -24.10 -6.59
CA GLY A 192 12.32 -23.43 -6.10
C GLY A 192 12.77 -22.25 -6.97
N ALA A 193 12.05 -21.93 -8.04
CA ALA A 193 12.31 -20.75 -8.86
C ALA A 193 11.82 -19.45 -8.15
N PRO A 194 12.34 -18.25 -8.52
CA PRO A 194 11.81 -17.00 -7.98
C PRO A 194 10.30 -16.90 -8.17
N LEU A 195 9.56 -16.61 -7.11
CA LEU A 195 8.08 -16.55 -7.14
C LEU A 195 7.53 -15.63 -8.23
N VAL A 196 8.21 -14.52 -8.47
CA VAL A 196 7.78 -13.50 -9.42
C VAL A 196 8.13 -13.80 -10.87
N GLN A 197 8.98 -14.81 -11.13
CA GLN A 197 9.43 -15.16 -12.48
C GLN A 197 8.26 -15.61 -13.36
N GLY A 198 8.08 -14.92 -14.50
CA GLY A 198 7.00 -15.18 -15.45
C GLY A 198 5.60 -14.79 -14.94
N LYS A 199 5.50 -14.11 -13.78
CA LYS A 199 4.22 -13.66 -13.21
C LYS A 199 3.87 -12.25 -13.66
N HIS A 200 2.60 -12.04 -13.98
CA HIS A 200 2.04 -10.72 -14.20
C HIS A 200 1.87 -10.00 -12.87
N LEU A 201 2.54 -8.85 -12.71
CA LEU A 201 2.42 -8.04 -11.51
C LEU A 201 2.70 -6.56 -11.78
N THR A 202 2.33 -5.73 -10.83
CA THR A 202 2.58 -4.29 -10.85
C THR A 202 3.12 -3.82 -9.49
N ALA A 203 3.76 -2.68 -9.49
CA ALA A 203 4.25 -1.96 -8.32
C ALA A 203 4.43 -0.49 -8.69
N VAL A 204 4.93 0.35 -7.79
CA VAL A 204 5.29 1.73 -8.14
C VAL A 204 6.36 1.72 -9.23
N THR A 205 6.14 2.57 -10.25
CA THR A 205 7.04 2.66 -11.41
C THR A 205 8.22 3.58 -11.15
N ASP A 206 9.33 3.40 -11.87
CA ASP A 206 10.47 4.31 -11.84
C ASP A 206 10.07 5.74 -12.21
N ARG A 207 9.09 5.89 -13.10
CA ARG A 207 8.53 7.20 -13.47
C ARG A 207 7.81 7.87 -12.31
N GLN A 208 7.01 7.11 -11.55
CA GLN A 208 6.33 7.61 -10.34
C GLN A 208 7.34 8.03 -9.27
N VAL A 209 8.34 7.18 -8.98
CA VAL A 209 9.43 7.48 -8.04
C VAL A 209 10.13 8.80 -8.42
N LYS A 210 10.45 8.98 -9.71
CA LYS A 210 11.06 10.20 -10.22
C LYS A 210 10.17 11.44 -10.07
N GLN A 211 8.88 11.32 -10.41
CA GLN A 211 7.93 12.45 -10.31
C GLN A 211 7.65 12.86 -8.86
N LEU A 212 7.72 11.92 -7.92
CA LEU A 212 7.59 12.18 -6.50
C LEU A 212 8.87 12.75 -5.87
N GLY A 213 9.93 12.93 -6.66
CA GLY A 213 11.17 13.55 -6.21
C GLY A 213 11.99 12.71 -5.23
N ILE A 214 11.81 11.39 -5.24
CA ILE A 214 12.51 10.50 -4.33
C ILE A 214 13.86 10.12 -4.91
N THR A 215 14.89 10.67 -4.29
CA THR A 215 16.27 10.49 -4.75
C THR A 215 17.05 9.45 -3.94
N GLN A 216 16.56 9.08 -2.76
CA GLN A 216 17.21 8.13 -1.86
C GLN A 216 16.32 6.88 -1.70
N THR A 217 16.42 5.96 -2.67
CA THR A 217 15.78 4.65 -2.58
C THR A 217 16.77 3.58 -3.00
N PRO A 218 17.13 2.63 -2.12
CA PRO A 218 18.09 1.58 -2.45
C PRO A 218 17.54 0.56 -3.45
N GLN A 219 16.22 0.35 -3.45
CA GLN A 219 15.53 -0.54 -4.37
C GLN A 219 14.42 0.19 -5.12
N HIS A 220 14.36 -0.04 -6.43
CA HIS A 220 13.32 0.47 -7.33
C HIS A 220 12.37 -0.68 -7.71
N PRO A 221 11.12 -0.71 -7.24
CA PRO A 221 10.24 -1.86 -7.42
C PRO A 221 10.10 -2.33 -8.86
N GLU A 222 9.83 -1.44 -9.81
CA GLU A 222 9.72 -1.82 -11.23
C GLU A 222 11.00 -2.49 -11.74
N ARG A 223 12.16 -1.90 -11.50
CA ARG A 223 13.43 -2.41 -11.97
C ARG A 223 13.80 -3.75 -11.33
N GLU A 224 13.66 -3.86 -10.01
CA GLU A 224 14.01 -5.08 -9.28
C GLU A 224 13.09 -6.25 -9.68
N LEU A 225 11.79 -6.00 -9.81
CA LEU A 225 10.83 -7.04 -10.20
C LEU A 225 11.02 -7.49 -11.64
N ARG A 226 11.30 -6.56 -12.59
CA ARG A 226 11.68 -6.93 -13.96
C ARG A 226 12.98 -7.73 -14.00
N ALA A 227 13.97 -7.35 -13.22
CA ALA A 227 15.25 -8.08 -13.13
C ALA A 227 15.07 -9.49 -12.57
N ALA A 228 14.10 -9.69 -11.65
CA ALA A 228 13.71 -11.00 -11.13
C ALA A 228 12.83 -11.83 -12.10
N GLY A 229 12.57 -11.34 -13.30
CA GLY A 229 11.84 -12.05 -14.37
C GLY A 229 10.33 -11.84 -14.36
N ALA A 230 9.80 -10.86 -13.65
CA ALA A 230 8.38 -10.55 -13.65
C ALA A 230 7.92 -9.95 -14.99
N LEU A 231 6.70 -10.30 -15.41
CA LEU A 231 5.97 -9.64 -16.49
C LEU A 231 5.29 -8.39 -15.91
N PHE A 232 6.08 -7.32 -15.81
CA PHE A 232 5.66 -6.11 -15.12
C PHE A 232 4.71 -5.27 -15.97
N GLU A 233 3.55 -4.94 -15.43
CA GLU A 233 2.51 -4.12 -16.04
C GLU A 233 2.36 -2.79 -15.31
N SER A 234 1.97 -1.73 -16.01
CA SER A 234 1.67 -0.44 -15.40
C SER A 234 0.74 0.39 -16.27
N ARG A 235 0.06 1.33 -15.65
CA ARG A 235 -0.68 2.39 -16.33
C ARG A 235 -0.02 3.74 -16.08
N SER A 236 -0.18 4.64 -17.03
CA SER A 236 0.25 6.03 -16.94
C SER A 236 -0.96 6.96 -16.83
N ALA A 237 -0.78 8.09 -16.18
CA ALA A 237 -1.72 9.20 -16.11
C ALA A 237 -1.01 10.51 -16.43
N LEU A 238 -1.77 11.60 -16.57
CA LEU A 238 -1.17 12.94 -16.76
C LEU A 238 -0.19 13.28 -15.63
N LEU A 239 -0.59 12.97 -14.39
CA LEU A 239 0.29 12.91 -13.23
C LEU A 239 0.36 11.44 -12.81
N ASP A 240 1.46 10.78 -13.12
CA ASP A 240 1.64 9.34 -12.90
C ASP A 240 1.37 8.87 -11.46
N PRO A 241 1.64 9.65 -10.38
CA PRO A 241 1.22 9.28 -9.03
C PRO A 241 -0.28 9.05 -8.86
N PHE A 242 -1.10 9.52 -9.81
CA PHE A 242 -2.55 9.27 -9.84
C PHE A 242 -2.98 8.10 -10.72
N ALA A 243 -2.04 7.50 -11.47
CA ALA A 243 -2.35 6.27 -12.20
C ALA A 243 -2.78 5.16 -11.24
N ASN A 244 -3.79 4.39 -11.66
CA ASN A 244 -4.27 3.25 -10.88
C ASN A 244 -4.25 2.00 -11.74
N HIS A 245 -3.67 0.93 -11.21
CA HIS A 245 -3.62 -0.38 -11.87
C HIS A 245 -3.53 -1.49 -10.83
N THR A 246 -4.31 -2.55 -11.04
CA THR A 246 -4.27 -3.78 -10.25
C THR A 246 -4.07 -4.96 -11.19
N THR A 247 -3.12 -5.83 -10.88
CA THR A 247 -2.79 -7.03 -11.65
C THR A 247 -3.07 -8.28 -10.85
N ILE A 248 -3.52 -9.34 -11.52
CA ILE A 248 -3.86 -10.63 -10.93
C ILE A 248 -3.18 -11.73 -11.73
N ASP A 249 -2.35 -12.53 -11.09
CA ASP A 249 -1.82 -13.79 -11.62
C ASP A 249 -2.09 -14.92 -10.63
N GLY A 250 -3.19 -15.64 -10.84
CA GLY A 250 -3.65 -16.66 -9.92
C GLY A 250 -3.94 -16.10 -8.52
N ARG A 251 -3.12 -16.46 -7.53
CA ARG A 251 -3.20 -16.01 -6.13
C ARG A 251 -2.28 -14.83 -5.81
N LEU A 252 -1.56 -14.32 -6.80
CA LEU A 252 -0.74 -13.12 -6.68
C LEU A 252 -1.56 -11.92 -7.16
N VAL A 253 -1.75 -10.93 -6.29
CA VAL A 253 -2.55 -9.72 -6.58
C VAL A 253 -1.77 -8.49 -6.18
N THR A 254 -1.42 -7.63 -7.13
CA THR A 254 -0.61 -6.44 -6.85
C THR A 254 -1.25 -5.18 -7.40
N GLY A 255 -1.01 -4.06 -6.72
CA GLY A 255 -1.46 -2.73 -7.11
C GLY A 255 -0.30 -1.76 -7.29
N GLN A 256 -0.44 -0.84 -8.23
CA GLN A 256 0.65 0.02 -8.68
C GLN A 256 1.09 1.03 -7.62
N ASN A 257 0.16 1.58 -6.85
CA ASN A 257 0.42 2.60 -5.82
C ASN A 257 -0.72 2.66 -4.79
N GLN A 258 -0.70 3.66 -3.91
CA GLN A 258 -1.71 3.87 -2.88
C GLN A 258 -3.16 3.95 -3.40
N ASN A 259 -3.37 4.41 -4.65
CA ASN A 259 -4.71 4.51 -5.24
C ASN A 259 -5.32 3.13 -5.54
N ALA A 260 -4.48 2.12 -5.77
CA ALA A 260 -4.92 0.74 -5.99
C ALA A 260 -5.25 -0.02 -4.70
N GLY A 261 -5.02 0.56 -3.51
CA GLY A 261 -5.08 -0.16 -2.23
C GLY A 261 -6.41 -0.88 -1.98
N VAL A 262 -7.54 -0.18 -2.16
CA VAL A 262 -8.88 -0.77 -1.96
C VAL A 262 -9.18 -1.82 -3.02
N GLU A 263 -8.91 -1.54 -4.29
CA GLU A 263 -9.16 -2.48 -5.40
C GLU A 263 -8.33 -3.76 -5.26
N THR A 264 -7.05 -3.61 -4.89
CA THR A 264 -6.16 -4.74 -4.61
C THR A 264 -6.69 -5.59 -3.46
N ALA A 265 -7.10 -4.98 -2.34
CA ALA A 265 -7.65 -5.67 -1.18
C ALA A 265 -8.96 -6.41 -1.53
N GLN A 266 -9.89 -5.77 -2.22
CA GLN A 266 -11.15 -6.40 -2.66
C GLN A 266 -10.89 -7.54 -3.64
N THR A 267 -9.91 -7.39 -4.52
CA THR A 267 -9.50 -8.45 -5.43
C THR A 267 -8.91 -9.65 -4.68
N MET A 268 -8.09 -9.40 -3.64
CA MET A 268 -7.56 -10.47 -2.79
C MET A 268 -8.67 -11.19 -2.03
N LEU A 269 -9.68 -10.47 -1.52
CA LEU A 269 -10.87 -11.06 -0.90
C LEU A 269 -11.59 -11.99 -1.87
N ARG A 270 -11.84 -11.54 -3.09
CA ARG A 270 -12.47 -12.34 -4.14
C ARG A 270 -11.68 -13.63 -4.43
N VAL A 271 -10.37 -13.51 -4.60
CA VAL A 271 -9.49 -14.65 -4.91
C VAL A 271 -9.44 -15.63 -3.73
N ALA A 272 -9.31 -15.13 -2.50
CA ALA A 272 -9.29 -15.97 -1.29
C ALA A 272 -10.63 -16.67 -1.03
N GLY A 273 -11.74 -16.06 -1.46
CA GLY A 273 -13.08 -16.66 -1.41
C GLY A 273 -13.38 -17.66 -2.53
N GLY A 274 -12.46 -17.85 -3.49
CA GLY A 274 -12.71 -18.70 -4.67
C GLY A 274 -13.82 -18.18 -5.58
N MET A 275 -14.14 -16.87 -5.50
CA MET A 275 -15.23 -16.27 -6.26
C MET A 275 -14.80 -15.96 -7.70
N PRO A 276 -15.70 -16.11 -8.70
CA PRO A 276 -15.39 -15.83 -10.09
C PRO A 276 -15.03 -14.35 -10.32
N ARG A 277 -14.41 -14.05 -11.45
CA ARG A 277 -14.23 -12.65 -11.89
C ARG A 277 -15.59 -12.03 -12.19
N PRO A 278 -15.83 -10.76 -11.84
CA PRO A 278 -17.07 -10.06 -12.13
C PRO A 278 -17.25 -9.84 -13.64
#